data_630def6e26b5844bec073fef1bb68d41
#
_entry.id   630def6e26b5844bec073fef1bb68d41
#
_cell.length_a   1.000
_cell.length_b   1.000
_cell.length_c   1.000
_cell.angle_alpha   90.00
_cell.angle_beta   90.00
_cell.angle_gamma   90.00
#
_symmetry.space_group_name_H-M   'P 1'
#
loop_
_entity.id
_entity.type
_entity.pdbx_description
1 polymer ?
#
loop_
_entity_poly.entity_id
_entity_poly.type
_entity_poly.pdbx_seq_one_letter_code
_entity_poly.pdbx_strand_id
1 'polypeptide(L)' 'LFIADPLSDLALAYTVCTLRKQNNQEEAIRRYAAFTKDYRRVMNEEYGIAFADIKV' A
#
# COMPACT_ATOMS: atom_id res chain seq x y z
N LEU A 1 -13.89 -8.33 -18.19
CA LEU A 1 -12.75 -7.44 -18.24
C LEU A 1 -12.38 -6.95 -16.87
N PHE A 2 -11.12 -6.94 -16.59
CA PHE A 2 -10.66 -6.71 -15.26
C PHE A 2 -9.44 -5.81 -15.26
N ILE A 3 -9.54 -4.73 -14.54
CA ILE A 3 -8.47 -3.74 -14.48
C ILE A 3 -7.94 -3.65 -13.08
N ALA A 4 -6.63 -3.82 -12.94
CA ALA A 4 -5.99 -3.65 -11.66
C ALA A 4 -5.90 -2.17 -11.34
N ASP A 5 -6.47 -1.78 -10.22
CA ASP A 5 -6.41 -0.40 -9.77
C ASP A 5 -5.13 -0.20 -8.97
N PRO A 6 -4.18 0.61 -9.45
CA PRO A 6 -2.92 0.81 -8.74
C PRO A 6 -3.09 1.52 -7.39
N LEU A 7 -4.25 2.12 -7.17
CA LEU A 7 -4.54 2.81 -5.92
C LEU A 7 -5.51 2.02 -5.04
N SER A 8 -5.61 0.71 -5.27
CA SER A 8 -6.50 -0.14 -4.49
C SER A 8 -5.94 -0.36 -3.08
N ASP A 9 -6.70 0.04 -2.06
CA ASP A 9 -6.34 -0.18 -0.67
C ASP A 9 -6.19 -1.67 -0.37
N LEU A 10 -7.06 -2.47 -0.94
CA LEU A 10 -7.03 -3.90 -0.71
C LEU A 10 -5.75 -4.53 -1.27
N ALA A 11 -5.35 -4.13 -2.45
CA ALA A 11 -4.13 -4.63 -3.05
C ALA A 11 -2.91 -4.23 -2.23
N LEU A 12 -2.88 -3.00 -1.75
CA LEU A 12 -1.78 -2.53 -0.89
C LEU A 12 -1.74 -3.33 0.40
N ALA A 13 -2.88 -3.49 1.06
CA ALA A 13 -2.96 -4.22 2.31
C ALA A 13 -2.49 -5.66 2.14
N TYR A 14 -2.91 -6.30 1.07
CA TYR A 14 -2.52 -7.68 0.78
C TYR A 14 -1.00 -7.78 0.59
N THR A 15 -0.45 -6.88 -0.21
CA THR A 15 0.99 -6.88 -0.49
C THR A 15 1.80 -6.64 0.79
N VAL A 16 1.42 -5.63 1.56
CA VAL A 16 2.13 -5.29 2.78
C VAL A 16 2.07 -6.44 3.78
N CYS A 17 0.89 -7.00 3.99
CA CYS A 17 0.73 -8.10 4.94
C CYS A 17 1.51 -9.34 4.51
N THR A 18 1.54 -9.64 3.23
CA THR A 18 2.29 -10.78 2.71
C THR A 18 3.79 -10.59 2.98
N LEU A 19 4.30 -9.41 2.70
CA LEU A 19 5.72 -9.13 2.93
C LEU A 19 6.07 -9.16 4.42
N ARG A 20 5.17 -8.71 5.26
CA ARG A 20 5.40 -8.77 6.71
C ARG A 20 5.46 -10.21 7.19
N LYS A 21 4.61 -11.08 6.64
CA LYS A 21 4.64 -12.50 6.97
C LYS A 21 5.94 -13.17 6.52
N GLN A 22 6.52 -12.66 5.45
CA GLN A 22 7.79 -13.15 4.94
C GLN A 22 8.99 -12.54 5.65
N ASN A 23 8.75 -11.75 6.69
CA ASN A 23 9.80 -11.07 7.42
C ASN A 23 10.55 -10.07 6.54
N ASN A 24 9.86 -9.54 5.55
CA ASN A 24 10.44 -8.60 4.59
C ASN A 24 9.85 -7.21 4.80
N GLN A 25 10.04 -6.70 6.00
CA GLN A 25 9.44 -5.43 6.40
C GLN A 25 9.98 -4.26 5.60
N GLU A 26 11.23 -4.32 5.23
CA GLU A 26 11.86 -3.26 4.45
C GLU A 26 11.17 -3.06 3.11
N GLU A 27 10.87 -4.15 2.43
CA GLU A 27 10.16 -4.09 1.17
C GLU A 27 8.71 -3.63 1.38
N ALA A 28 8.09 -4.06 2.47
CA ALA A 28 6.73 -3.64 2.78
C ALA A 28 6.66 -2.12 2.96
N ILE A 29 7.62 -1.54 3.66
CA ILE A 29 7.68 -0.09 3.85
C ILE A 29 7.88 0.62 2.51
N ARG A 30 8.72 0.05 1.67
CA ARG A 30 8.99 0.60 0.34
C ARG A 30 7.72 0.63 -0.51
N ARG A 31 6.95 -0.46 -0.49
CA ARG A 31 5.68 -0.53 -1.23
C ARG A 31 4.67 0.48 -0.69
N TYR A 32 4.61 0.59 0.62
CA TYR A 32 3.72 1.56 1.24
C TYR A 32 4.09 2.99 0.82
N ALA A 33 5.37 3.32 0.87
CA ALA A 33 5.82 4.65 0.50
C ALA A 33 5.50 4.97 -0.96
N ALA A 34 5.71 4.02 -1.85
CA ALA A 34 5.40 4.21 -3.27
C ALA A 34 3.90 4.44 -3.47
N PHE A 35 3.08 3.66 -2.76
CA PHE A 35 1.63 3.81 -2.85
C PHE A 35 1.18 5.19 -2.38
N THR A 36 1.65 5.62 -1.22
CA THR A 36 1.23 6.92 -0.67
C THR A 36 1.68 8.08 -1.54
N LYS A 37 2.83 7.94 -2.17
CA LYS A 37 3.33 8.97 -3.07
C LYS A 37 2.42 9.10 -4.30
N ASP A 38 2.03 7.98 -4.89
CA ASP A 38 1.14 7.99 -6.03
C ASP A 38 -0.26 8.46 -5.65
N TYR A 39 -0.74 8.02 -4.50
CA TYR A 39 -2.04 8.45 -4.00
C TYR A 39 -2.09 9.96 -3.87
N ARG A 40 -1.08 10.55 -3.25
CA ARG A 40 -1.03 11.99 -3.06
C ARG A 40 -1.00 12.73 -4.39
N ARG A 41 -0.30 12.19 -5.38
CA ARG A 41 -0.20 12.82 -6.68
C ARG A 41 -1.53 12.79 -7.43
N VAL A 42 -2.23 11.66 -7.36
CA VAL A 42 -3.49 11.48 -8.10
C VAL A 42 -4.66 12.13 -7.39
N MET A 43 -4.77 11.92 -6.07
CA MET A 43 -5.90 12.40 -5.28
C MET A 43 -5.68 13.79 -4.72
N ASN A 44 -4.45 14.29 -4.77
CA ASN A 44 -4.07 15.59 -4.23
C ASN A 44 -4.34 15.71 -2.73
N GLU A 45 -4.22 14.59 -2.01
CA GLU A 45 -4.37 14.57 -0.56
C GLU A 45 -3.59 13.39 0.00
N GLU A 46 -3.29 13.44 1.29
CA GLU A 46 -2.49 12.41 1.91
C GLU A 46 -3.33 11.16 2.19
N TYR A 47 -2.67 10.00 2.05
CA TYR A 47 -3.27 8.74 2.40
C TYR A 47 -3.43 8.67 3.93
N GLY A 48 -4.65 8.43 4.39
CA GLY A 48 -4.97 8.58 5.80
C GLY A 48 -4.68 7.38 6.68
N ILE A 49 -4.17 6.28 6.11
CA ILE A 49 -3.93 5.05 6.86
C ILE A 49 -2.45 4.87 7.11
N ALA A 50 -2.05 4.76 8.38
CA ALA A 50 -0.66 4.55 8.74
C ALA A 50 -0.20 3.15 8.36
N PHE A 51 1.10 2.98 8.14
CA PHE A 51 1.67 1.68 7.77
C PHE A 51 1.31 0.60 8.79
N ALA A 52 1.37 0.93 10.07
CA ALA A 52 1.08 -0.03 11.12
C ALA A 52 -0.41 -0.42 11.19
N ASP A 53 -1.27 0.41 10.62
CA ASP A 53 -2.71 0.17 10.64
C ASP A 53 -3.21 -0.63 9.43
N ILE A 54 -2.32 -0.94 8.50
CA ILE A 54 -2.71 -1.69 7.31
C ILE A 54 -2.93 -3.15 7.67
N LYS A 55 -4.14 -3.64 7.42
CA LYS A 55 -4.53 -5.02 7.68
C LYS A 55 -5.38 -5.55 6.55
N VAL A 56 -5.28 -6.83 6.32
CA VAL A 56 -6.12 -7.54 5.35
C VAL A 56 -7.33 -8.10 6.04
#